data_a30804ed493b2c9b9b143e6efea8310c
#
_entry.id   a30804ed493b2c9b9b143e6efea8310c
#
_cell.length_a   1.000
_cell.length_b   1.000
_cell.length_c   1.000
_cell.angle_alpha   90.00
_cell.angle_beta   90.00
_cell.angle_gamma   90.00
#
_symmetry.space_group_name_H-M   'P 1'
#
loop_
_entity.id
_entity.type
_entity.pdbx_description
1 polymer ?
#
loop_
_entity_poly.entity_id
_entity_poly.type
_entity_poly.pdbx_seq_one_letter_code
_entity_poly.pdbx_strand_id
1 'polypeptide(L)'
;IFGSQLIYIARTFASRGLTEGLISTATRRSSILAVAEDRSYVGRFVSASYGTTSITNKTDRDITLPAGAELLANDQTPLAIINSVVIPAGGTISGVETKQHEAVSITFDIEKETLFLTLLLSRELTKEVSSLDVYVITDGVEEKWTYNPLFRMSRDKSKHYSLAYKPTEQLGVKFGDGSMGMMPPAGCQVRIDVMASLGDYTLAEGQKLEPAGNIAQYVESLEFKTDSIITGGS
;
A
#
# COMPACT_ATOMS: atom_id res chain seq x y z
N ILE A 1 46.73 16.80 -23.86
CA ILE A 1 45.27 16.98 -23.95
C ILE A 1 44.52 15.79 -23.40
N PHE A 2 44.88 14.52 -23.73
CA PHE A 2 44.19 13.31 -23.21
C PHE A 2 44.33 13.11 -21.71
N GLY A 3 45.49 13.43 -21.12
CA GLY A 3 45.74 13.24 -19.68
C GLY A 3 44.89 14.17 -18.80
N SER A 4 44.68 15.41 -19.20
CA SER A 4 43.87 16.35 -18.43
C SER A 4 42.38 16.01 -18.47
N GLN A 5 41.87 15.45 -19.57
CA GLN A 5 40.49 14.98 -19.68
C GLN A 5 40.25 13.73 -18.79
N LEU A 6 41.20 12.79 -18.76
CA LEU A 6 41.12 11.61 -17.88
C LEU A 6 41.11 11.98 -16.40
N ILE A 7 41.95 12.92 -15.98
CA ILE A 7 42.00 13.43 -14.61
C ILE A 7 40.68 14.12 -14.24
N TYR A 8 40.14 14.96 -15.16
CA TYR A 8 38.87 15.62 -14.95
C TYR A 8 37.72 14.62 -14.79
N ILE A 9 37.66 13.62 -15.68
CA ILE A 9 36.65 12.54 -15.61
C ILE A 9 36.78 11.78 -14.29
N ALA A 10 37.99 11.33 -13.91
CA ALA A 10 38.23 10.60 -12.67
C ALA A 10 37.81 11.43 -11.43
N ARG A 11 38.15 12.71 -11.41
CA ARG A 11 37.79 13.62 -10.33
C ARG A 11 36.27 13.86 -10.23
N THR A 12 35.60 13.97 -11.37
CA THR A 12 34.13 14.09 -11.44
C THR A 12 33.44 12.82 -10.94
N PHE A 13 33.92 11.64 -11.32
CA PHE A 13 33.38 10.37 -10.81
C PHE A 13 33.64 10.19 -9.31
N ALA A 14 34.82 10.52 -8.83
CA ALA A 14 35.14 10.44 -7.40
C ALA A 14 34.30 11.41 -6.57
N SER A 15 34.12 12.65 -7.01
CA SER A 15 33.31 13.62 -6.29
C SER A 15 31.82 13.22 -6.30
N ARG A 16 31.31 12.69 -7.42
CA ARG A 16 29.93 12.14 -7.48
C ARG A 16 29.78 10.94 -6.55
N GLY A 17 30.73 10.01 -6.53
CA GLY A 17 30.69 8.85 -5.61
C GLY A 17 30.63 9.27 -4.15
N LEU A 18 31.37 10.30 -3.76
CA LEU A 18 31.36 10.84 -2.40
C LEU A 18 30.05 11.57 -2.08
N THR A 19 29.49 12.38 -3.02
CA THR A 19 28.25 13.11 -2.80
C THR A 19 27.02 12.20 -2.80
N GLU A 20 26.95 11.24 -3.71
CA GLU A 20 25.81 10.36 -3.86
C GLU A 20 25.87 9.12 -2.92
N GLY A 21 26.99 8.86 -2.25
CA GLY A 21 27.17 7.77 -1.31
C GLY A 21 26.58 8.00 0.08
N LEU A 22 26.18 9.22 0.39
CA LEU A 22 25.60 9.58 1.69
C LEU A 22 24.19 10.14 1.50
N ILE A 23 23.22 9.69 2.31
CA ILE A 23 21.83 10.20 2.27
C ILE A 23 21.76 11.72 2.44
N SER A 24 22.61 12.29 3.28
CA SER A 24 22.62 13.74 3.57
C SER A 24 23.06 14.61 2.39
N THR A 25 23.80 14.05 1.44
CA THR A 25 24.36 14.77 0.30
C THR A 25 23.90 14.26 -1.06
N ALA A 26 23.21 13.11 -1.09
CA ALA A 26 22.68 12.53 -2.30
C ALA A 26 21.57 13.41 -2.88
N THR A 27 21.67 13.71 -4.18
CA THR A 27 20.70 14.51 -4.93
C THR A 27 19.83 13.66 -5.84
N ARG A 28 20.32 12.47 -6.22
CA ARG A 28 19.57 11.55 -7.07
C ARG A 28 18.70 10.64 -6.24
N ARG A 29 17.42 10.55 -6.60
CA ARG A 29 16.46 9.65 -5.93
C ARG A 29 16.95 8.20 -5.92
N SER A 30 17.53 7.71 -7.03
CA SER A 30 18.08 6.36 -7.11
C SER A 30 19.24 6.12 -6.12
N SER A 31 20.10 7.11 -5.89
CA SER A 31 21.19 7.02 -4.90
C SER A 31 20.65 7.00 -3.48
N ILE A 32 19.66 7.85 -3.18
CA ILE A 32 18.97 7.87 -1.89
C ILE A 32 18.31 6.51 -1.62
N LEU A 33 17.61 5.96 -2.61
CA LEU A 33 16.94 4.66 -2.47
C LEU A 33 17.94 3.49 -2.31
N ALA A 34 19.09 3.53 -3.01
CA ALA A 34 20.14 2.52 -2.84
C ALA A 34 20.70 2.50 -1.41
N VAL A 35 21.00 3.69 -0.85
CA VAL A 35 21.47 3.80 0.54
C VAL A 35 20.36 3.44 1.53
N ALA A 36 19.09 3.76 1.21
CA ALA A 36 17.95 3.37 2.01
C ALA A 36 17.76 1.84 2.01
N GLU A 37 17.95 1.18 0.85
CA GLU A 37 17.90 -0.29 0.73
C GLU A 37 18.97 -0.95 1.62
N ASP A 38 20.23 -0.49 1.55
CA ASP A 38 21.33 -1.02 2.36
C ASP A 38 21.05 -0.90 3.87
N ARG A 39 20.33 0.11 4.29
CA ARG A 39 19.95 0.34 5.68
C ARG A 39 18.57 -0.23 6.03
N SER A 40 17.90 -0.88 5.09
CA SER A 40 16.51 -1.35 5.19
C SER A 40 15.56 -0.25 5.68
N TYR A 41 15.81 0.97 5.24
CA TYR A 41 14.94 2.09 5.51
C TYR A 41 13.81 2.09 4.49
N VAL A 42 12.58 1.99 4.97
CA VAL A 42 11.37 2.15 4.16
C VAL A 42 10.87 3.56 4.34
N GLY A 43 10.72 4.28 3.24
CA GLY A 43 10.14 5.62 3.24
C GLY A 43 8.73 5.63 3.82
N ARG A 44 8.24 6.81 4.14
CA ARG A 44 6.86 6.97 4.62
C ARG A 44 5.88 6.61 3.49
N PHE A 45 4.89 5.80 3.80
CA PHE A 45 3.77 5.54 2.92
C PHE A 45 2.88 6.78 2.76
N VAL A 46 2.11 6.80 1.69
CA VAL A 46 1.13 7.84 1.44
C VAL A 46 0.09 7.85 2.56
N SER A 47 -0.20 9.04 3.07
CA SER A 47 -1.29 9.22 4.02
C SER A 47 -2.58 9.48 3.26
N ALA A 48 -3.60 8.66 3.46
CA ALA A 48 -4.88 8.83 2.77
C ALA A 48 -5.68 10.00 3.34
N SER A 49 -6.35 10.73 2.46
CA SER A 49 -7.37 11.70 2.87
C SER A 49 -8.54 11.01 3.56
N TYR A 50 -9.09 11.61 4.60
CA TYR A 50 -10.17 11.03 5.41
C TYR A 50 -11.26 12.04 5.72
N GLY A 51 -12.44 11.54 6.05
CA GLY A 51 -13.61 12.31 6.46
C GLY A 51 -14.71 11.38 6.92
N THR A 52 -15.94 11.90 6.95
CA THR A 52 -17.11 11.14 7.37
C THR A 52 -18.20 11.17 6.30
N THR A 53 -19.00 10.12 6.28
CA THR A 53 -20.10 9.91 5.32
C THR A 53 -21.37 9.59 6.08
N SER A 54 -22.51 10.11 5.63
CA SER A 54 -23.85 9.68 6.04
C SER A 54 -24.39 8.64 5.09
N ILE A 55 -25.10 7.67 5.65
CA ILE A 55 -25.70 6.57 4.91
C ILE A 55 -27.16 6.47 5.28
N THR A 56 -28.04 6.60 4.28
CA THR A 56 -29.49 6.46 4.44
C THR A 56 -29.94 5.16 3.83
N ASN A 57 -30.62 4.34 4.63
CA ASN A 57 -31.23 3.08 4.19
C ASN A 57 -32.68 3.36 3.75
N LYS A 58 -32.99 3.07 2.49
CA LYS A 58 -34.33 3.25 1.90
C LYS A 58 -35.21 2.02 2.00
N THR A 59 -34.68 0.93 2.57
CA THR A 59 -35.38 -0.36 2.69
C THR A 59 -36.03 -0.53 4.06
N ASP A 60 -36.85 -1.54 4.18
CA ASP A 60 -37.55 -1.97 5.42
C ASP A 60 -36.75 -3.00 6.24
N ARG A 61 -35.46 -3.18 5.93
CA ARG A 61 -34.56 -4.14 6.58
C ARG A 61 -33.26 -3.46 6.99
N ASP A 62 -32.68 -3.94 8.06
CA ASP A 62 -31.33 -3.56 8.46
C ASP A 62 -30.31 -4.04 7.42
N ILE A 63 -29.38 -3.18 7.04
CA ILE A 63 -28.28 -3.51 6.13
C ILE A 63 -26.97 -3.37 6.88
N THR A 64 -26.15 -4.41 6.81
CA THR A 64 -24.79 -4.38 7.34
C THR A 64 -23.79 -4.21 6.21
N LEU A 65 -22.99 -3.15 6.27
CA LEU A 65 -21.85 -2.95 5.38
C LEU A 65 -20.58 -3.48 6.05
N PRO A 66 -19.75 -4.22 5.33
CA PRO A 66 -18.46 -4.66 5.84
C PRO A 66 -17.46 -3.50 5.93
N ALA A 67 -16.42 -3.65 6.72
CA ALA A 67 -15.22 -2.82 6.62
C ALA A 67 -14.61 -2.96 5.22
N GLY A 68 -14.12 -1.87 4.63
CA GLY A 68 -13.64 -1.86 3.26
C GLY A 68 -14.77 -1.80 2.22
N ALA A 69 -16.00 -1.39 2.60
CA ALA A 69 -17.08 -1.13 1.66
C ALA A 69 -16.69 0.01 0.72
N GLU A 70 -16.74 -0.26 -0.59
CA GLU A 70 -16.21 0.64 -1.62
C GLU A 70 -17.27 1.63 -2.10
N LEU A 71 -16.87 2.89 -2.21
CA LEU A 71 -17.67 3.99 -2.73
C LEU A 71 -16.91 4.71 -3.84
N LEU A 72 -17.63 5.32 -4.77
CA LEU A 72 -17.05 6.20 -5.79
C LEU A 72 -17.59 7.62 -5.63
N ALA A 73 -16.69 8.56 -5.68
CA ALA A 73 -17.05 9.98 -5.83
C ALA A 73 -17.47 10.28 -7.28
N ASN A 74 -18.07 11.46 -7.52
CA ASN A 74 -18.52 11.86 -8.86
C ASN A 74 -17.37 11.90 -9.90
N ASP A 75 -16.15 12.12 -9.47
CA ASP A 75 -14.92 12.10 -10.29
C ASP A 75 -14.32 10.70 -10.46
N GLN A 76 -15.05 9.66 -10.06
CA GLN A 76 -14.63 8.25 -10.07
C GLN A 76 -13.50 7.94 -9.09
N THR A 77 -13.19 8.83 -8.15
CA THR A 77 -12.19 8.56 -7.11
C THR A 77 -12.72 7.53 -6.12
N PRO A 78 -11.99 6.44 -5.86
CA PRO A 78 -12.39 5.41 -4.92
C PRO A 78 -12.25 5.88 -3.47
N LEU A 79 -13.25 5.54 -2.66
CA LEU A 79 -13.31 5.76 -1.23
C LEU A 79 -13.70 4.44 -0.55
N ALA A 80 -13.28 4.25 0.69
CA ALA A 80 -13.64 3.06 1.45
C ALA A 80 -14.11 3.41 2.86
N ILE A 81 -15.15 2.73 3.33
CA ILE A 81 -15.62 2.78 4.71
C ILE A 81 -14.65 1.96 5.57
N ILE A 82 -14.18 2.55 6.67
CA ILE A 82 -13.11 1.94 7.49
C ILE A 82 -13.64 0.80 8.34
N ASN A 83 -14.77 1.03 9.00
CA ASN A 83 -15.34 0.10 9.98
C ASN A 83 -16.65 -0.50 9.47
N SER A 84 -16.93 -1.74 9.87
CA SER A 84 -18.25 -2.32 9.60
C SER A 84 -19.34 -1.50 10.28
N VAL A 85 -20.45 -1.26 9.59
CA VAL A 85 -21.56 -0.44 10.06
C VAL A 85 -22.91 -1.11 9.78
N VAL A 86 -23.83 -1.02 10.74
CA VAL A 86 -25.22 -1.50 10.59
C VAL A 86 -26.14 -0.30 10.43
N ILE A 87 -26.85 -0.24 9.32
CA ILE A 87 -27.78 0.84 9.00
C ILE A 87 -29.21 0.32 9.23
N PRO A 88 -29.96 0.87 10.19
CA PRO A 88 -31.31 0.40 10.49
C PRO A 88 -32.27 0.64 9.33
N ALA A 89 -33.33 -0.15 9.27
CA ALA A 89 -34.40 -0.02 8.29
C ALA A 89 -35.00 1.39 8.27
N GLY A 90 -35.06 2.02 7.10
CA GLY A 90 -35.56 3.38 6.93
C GLY A 90 -34.77 4.48 7.67
N GLY A 91 -33.61 4.12 8.27
CA GLY A 91 -32.82 5.01 9.10
C GLY A 91 -31.65 5.65 8.34
N THR A 92 -31.08 6.68 8.99
CA THR A 92 -29.84 7.32 8.54
C THR A 92 -28.79 7.24 9.65
N ILE A 93 -27.56 6.89 9.30
CA ILE A 93 -26.40 6.96 10.19
C ILE A 93 -25.45 7.99 9.64
N SER A 94 -24.95 8.87 10.50
CA SER A 94 -23.97 9.92 10.19
C SER A 94 -22.64 9.64 10.89
N GLY A 95 -21.58 10.27 10.43
CA GLY A 95 -20.25 10.15 11.04
C GLY A 95 -19.55 8.83 10.73
N VAL A 96 -19.91 8.13 9.66
CA VAL A 96 -19.24 6.91 9.23
C VAL A 96 -17.87 7.26 8.66
N GLU A 97 -16.81 6.78 9.31
CA GLU A 97 -15.43 7.05 8.89
C GLU A 97 -15.12 6.49 7.50
N THR A 98 -14.65 7.36 6.62
CA THR A 98 -14.38 7.07 5.21
C THR A 98 -13.01 7.60 4.83
N LYS A 99 -12.24 6.82 4.08
CA LYS A 99 -10.91 7.20 3.55
C LYS A 99 -10.87 7.08 2.04
N GLN A 100 -10.02 7.89 1.42
CA GLN A 100 -9.68 7.74 0.02
C GLN A 100 -8.72 6.56 -0.12
N HIS A 101 -9.27 5.39 -0.42
CA HIS A 101 -8.54 4.15 -0.62
C HIS A 101 -9.10 3.37 -1.81
N GLU A 102 -8.19 2.74 -2.54
CA GLU A 102 -8.47 1.72 -3.52
C GLU A 102 -7.79 0.41 -3.08
N ALA A 103 -8.55 -0.67 -3.04
CA ALA A 103 -8.00 -1.99 -2.71
C ALA A 103 -7.44 -2.66 -3.97
N VAL A 104 -6.15 -2.96 -3.99
CA VAL A 104 -5.46 -3.63 -5.10
C VAL A 104 -4.82 -4.89 -4.59
N SER A 105 -5.17 -6.04 -5.16
CA SER A 105 -4.57 -7.35 -4.84
C SER A 105 -3.70 -7.83 -5.98
N ILE A 106 -2.45 -8.23 -5.66
CA ILE A 106 -1.50 -8.79 -6.62
C ILE A 106 -1.07 -10.16 -6.14
N THR A 107 -1.11 -11.14 -7.03
CA THR A 107 -0.71 -12.53 -6.72
C THR A 107 0.54 -12.91 -7.53
N PHE A 108 1.48 -13.58 -6.87
CA PHE A 108 2.70 -14.11 -7.45
C PHE A 108 2.77 -15.62 -7.20
N ASP A 109 3.01 -16.40 -8.25
CA ASP A 109 3.26 -17.83 -8.15
C ASP A 109 4.74 -18.08 -7.84
N ILE A 110 5.02 -18.88 -6.82
CA ILE A 110 6.38 -19.17 -6.37
C ILE A 110 6.78 -20.57 -6.86
N GLU A 111 7.53 -20.62 -7.95
CA GLU A 111 7.97 -21.89 -8.53
C GLU A 111 9.01 -22.63 -7.70
N LYS A 112 9.87 -21.90 -7.01
CA LYS A 112 10.97 -22.46 -6.20
C LYS A 112 11.27 -21.58 -4.98
N GLU A 113 11.71 -22.22 -3.91
CA GLU A 113 12.27 -21.52 -2.75
C GLU A 113 13.52 -20.72 -3.16
N THR A 114 13.53 -19.45 -2.81
CA THR A 114 14.60 -18.52 -3.16
C THR A 114 15.00 -17.72 -1.92
N LEU A 115 16.30 -17.71 -1.62
CA LEU A 115 16.87 -16.94 -0.51
C LEU A 115 16.58 -15.45 -0.73
N PHE A 116 16.06 -14.79 0.30
CA PHE A 116 15.73 -13.37 0.27
C PHE A 116 14.88 -12.96 -0.95
N LEU A 117 13.96 -13.85 -1.36
CA LEU A 117 13.01 -13.55 -2.43
C LEU A 117 12.43 -12.16 -2.24
N THR A 118 12.46 -11.35 -3.29
CA THR A 118 11.89 -10.02 -3.27
C THR A 118 10.88 -9.87 -4.41
N LEU A 119 9.61 -9.66 -4.07
CA LEU A 119 8.52 -9.42 -5.01
C LEU A 119 8.32 -7.92 -5.16
N LEU A 120 8.39 -7.41 -6.38
CA LEU A 120 8.35 -5.98 -6.66
C LEU A 120 6.94 -5.54 -7.07
N LEU A 121 6.47 -4.46 -6.47
CA LEU A 121 5.28 -3.75 -6.94
C LEU A 121 5.61 -2.92 -8.18
N SER A 122 4.61 -2.54 -8.98
CA SER A 122 4.82 -1.60 -10.07
C SER A 122 5.27 -0.23 -9.55
N ARG A 123 5.86 0.60 -10.40
CA ARG A 123 6.30 1.94 -10.00
C ARG A 123 5.11 2.86 -9.68
N GLU A 124 4.03 2.70 -10.42
CA GLU A 124 2.79 3.45 -10.25
C GLU A 124 2.20 3.13 -8.87
N LEU A 125 1.95 1.85 -8.60
CA LEU A 125 1.39 1.43 -7.33
C LEU A 125 2.30 1.77 -6.14
N THR A 126 3.64 1.69 -6.33
CA THR A 126 4.60 2.06 -5.27
C THR A 126 4.43 3.50 -4.76
N LYS A 127 3.98 4.43 -5.63
CA LYS A 127 3.76 5.84 -5.26
C LYS A 127 2.49 6.06 -4.45
N GLU A 128 1.57 5.12 -4.52
CA GLU A 128 0.22 5.21 -3.98
C GLU A 128 0.01 4.31 -2.75
N VAL A 129 1.03 3.54 -2.35
CA VAL A 129 0.92 2.63 -1.19
C VAL A 129 0.67 3.41 0.08
N SER A 130 -0.50 3.20 0.68
CA SER A 130 -0.87 3.69 2.02
C SER A 130 -0.66 2.61 3.08
N SER A 131 -1.01 1.38 2.77
CA SER A 131 -0.72 0.20 3.60
C SER A 131 -0.66 -1.05 2.73
N LEU A 132 -0.05 -2.11 3.23
CA LEU A 132 -0.05 -3.40 2.57
C LEU A 132 -0.07 -4.55 3.57
N ASP A 133 -0.70 -5.65 3.15
CA ASP A 133 -0.73 -6.91 3.84
C ASP A 133 -0.23 -8.02 2.92
N VAL A 134 0.45 -9.03 3.50
CA VAL A 134 1.02 -10.14 2.73
C VAL A 134 0.44 -11.45 3.22
N TYR A 135 -0.05 -12.24 2.28
CA TYR A 135 -0.61 -13.56 2.52
C TYR A 135 0.14 -14.60 1.69
N VAL A 136 0.46 -15.72 2.31
CA VAL A 136 1.03 -16.89 1.61
C VAL A 136 -0.02 -17.98 1.60
N ILE A 137 -0.34 -18.47 0.42
CA ILE A 137 -1.39 -19.45 0.18
C ILE A 137 -0.71 -20.77 -0.23
N THR A 138 -0.82 -21.78 0.63
CA THR A 138 -0.24 -23.10 0.40
C THR A 138 -1.37 -24.13 0.49
N ASP A 139 -1.55 -24.95 -0.54
CA ASP A 139 -2.60 -25.97 -0.62
C ASP A 139 -4.01 -25.43 -0.33
N GLY A 140 -4.28 -24.19 -0.77
CA GLY A 140 -5.55 -23.49 -0.56
C GLY A 140 -5.74 -22.91 0.86
N VAL A 141 -4.77 -23.06 1.74
CA VAL A 141 -4.77 -22.44 3.08
C VAL A 141 -4.04 -21.11 3.01
N GLU A 142 -4.75 -20.04 3.35
CA GLU A 142 -4.23 -18.68 3.38
C GLU A 142 -3.71 -18.33 4.77
N GLU A 143 -2.48 -17.83 4.83
CA GLU A 143 -1.84 -17.39 6.06
C GLU A 143 -1.29 -15.98 5.92
N LYS A 144 -1.69 -15.09 6.83
CA LYS A 144 -1.15 -13.73 6.90
C LYS A 144 0.25 -13.74 7.51
N TRP A 145 1.22 -13.15 6.79
CA TRP A 145 2.57 -12.96 7.29
C TRP A 145 2.71 -11.58 7.94
N THR A 146 3.69 -11.44 8.83
CA THR A 146 3.86 -10.23 9.64
C THR A 146 5.03 -9.40 9.16
N TYR A 147 4.83 -8.09 9.05
CA TYR A 147 5.92 -7.16 8.76
C TYR A 147 6.94 -7.13 9.90
N ASN A 148 8.21 -7.36 9.57
CA ASN A 148 9.31 -7.30 10.51
C ASN A 148 10.53 -6.64 9.84
N PRO A 149 10.82 -5.36 10.17
CA PRO A 149 11.96 -4.67 9.57
C PRO A 149 13.27 -5.35 9.95
N LEU A 150 14.15 -5.57 8.96
CA LEU A 150 15.44 -6.22 9.13
C LEU A 150 15.38 -7.65 9.67
N PHE A 151 14.24 -8.33 9.64
CA PHE A 151 14.04 -9.66 10.24
C PHE A 151 14.57 -9.76 11.69
N ARG A 152 14.43 -8.70 12.46
CA ARG A 152 14.92 -8.66 13.85
C ARG A 152 14.31 -9.79 14.67
N MET A 153 15.17 -10.60 15.28
CA MET A 153 14.76 -11.76 16.09
C MET A 153 13.94 -12.80 15.33
N SER A 154 13.88 -12.74 13.99
CA SER A 154 13.24 -13.77 13.18
C SER A 154 14.07 -15.06 13.21
N ARG A 155 13.38 -16.20 13.22
CA ARG A 155 13.96 -17.55 13.17
C ARG A 155 13.49 -18.27 11.91
N ASP A 156 13.97 -19.46 11.69
CA ASP A 156 13.67 -20.32 10.53
C ASP A 156 12.17 -20.47 10.21
N LYS A 157 11.32 -20.58 11.24
CA LYS A 157 9.86 -20.73 11.10
C LYS A 157 9.05 -19.45 11.25
N SER A 158 9.71 -18.31 11.38
CA SER A 158 9.02 -17.03 11.53
C SER A 158 8.43 -16.59 10.20
N LYS A 159 7.11 -16.49 10.10
CA LYS A 159 6.35 -16.02 8.93
C LYS A 159 6.41 -14.50 8.84
N HIS A 160 7.59 -14.00 8.55
CA HIS A 160 7.88 -12.58 8.49
C HIS A 160 8.26 -12.15 7.07
N TYR A 161 7.90 -10.92 6.73
CA TYR A 161 8.43 -10.21 5.57
C TYR A 161 9.00 -8.86 5.97
N SER A 162 9.87 -8.33 5.16
CA SER A 162 10.40 -6.98 5.27
C SER A 162 10.10 -6.21 3.99
N LEU A 163 10.24 -4.91 4.03
CA LEU A 163 10.06 -4.03 2.88
C LEU A 163 11.39 -3.42 2.49
N ALA A 164 11.61 -3.26 1.19
CA ALA A 164 12.80 -2.62 0.67
C ALA A 164 12.46 -1.80 -0.58
N TYR A 165 12.93 -0.55 -0.64
CA TYR A 165 12.89 0.21 -1.89
C TYR A 165 14.09 -0.16 -2.74
N LYS A 166 13.83 -0.46 -4.01
CA LYS A 166 14.89 -0.71 -5.00
C LYS A 166 15.31 0.60 -5.69
N PRO A 167 16.55 0.68 -6.20
CA PRO A 167 16.99 1.81 -7.01
C PRO A 167 16.12 2.06 -8.25
N THR A 168 15.35 1.07 -8.67
CA THR A 168 14.34 1.14 -9.74
C THR A 168 13.09 1.94 -9.34
N GLU A 169 13.05 2.52 -8.14
CA GLU A 169 11.90 3.24 -7.56
C GLU A 169 10.68 2.33 -7.29
N GLN A 170 10.92 1.06 -7.07
CA GLN A 170 9.89 0.07 -6.76
C GLN A 170 9.99 -0.36 -5.29
N LEU A 171 8.84 -0.49 -4.64
CA LEU A 171 8.73 -1.13 -3.34
C LEU A 171 8.75 -2.64 -3.53
N GLY A 172 9.60 -3.31 -2.76
CA GLY A 172 9.70 -4.77 -2.73
C GLY A 172 9.26 -5.33 -1.40
N VAL A 173 8.53 -6.43 -1.45
CA VAL A 173 8.25 -7.31 -0.32
C VAL A 173 9.34 -8.39 -0.31
N LYS A 174 10.19 -8.38 0.71
CA LYS A 174 11.34 -9.25 0.86
C LYS A 174 11.06 -10.31 1.92
N PHE A 175 11.36 -11.56 1.62
CA PHE A 175 11.23 -12.71 2.53
C PHE A 175 12.58 -13.11 3.13
N GLY A 176 12.56 -14.03 4.09
CA GLY A 176 13.75 -14.53 4.75
C GLY A 176 14.60 -15.48 3.89
N ASP A 177 15.60 -16.07 4.52
CA ASP A 177 16.54 -17.03 3.90
C ASP A 177 16.43 -18.44 4.48
N GLY A 178 15.43 -18.69 5.33
CA GLY A 178 15.25 -19.96 6.04
C GLY A 178 15.99 -20.05 7.36
N SER A 179 16.84 -19.06 7.70
CA SER A 179 17.41 -18.91 9.05
C SER A 179 16.98 -17.62 9.71
N MET A 180 16.91 -16.52 8.96
CA MET A 180 16.35 -15.25 9.37
C MET A 180 14.99 -15.03 8.68
N GLY A 181 13.95 -15.69 9.21
CA GLY A 181 12.63 -15.71 8.60
C GLY A 181 12.45 -16.83 7.58
N MET A 182 11.23 -17.32 7.50
CA MET A 182 10.84 -18.39 6.58
C MET A 182 10.89 -17.90 5.12
N MET A 183 11.25 -18.79 4.20
CA MET A 183 11.06 -18.59 2.76
C MET A 183 9.65 -19.04 2.37
N PRO A 184 8.96 -18.38 1.42
CA PRO A 184 7.75 -18.92 0.82
C PRO A 184 8.04 -20.27 0.18
N PRO A 185 7.24 -21.33 0.47
CA PRO A 185 7.46 -22.66 -0.09
C PRO A 185 7.33 -22.68 -1.62
N ALA A 186 8.02 -23.62 -2.26
CA ALA A 186 7.81 -23.88 -3.68
C ALA A 186 6.37 -24.35 -3.94
N GLY A 187 5.74 -23.86 -5.00
CA GLY A 187 4.37 -24.19 -5.36
C GLY A 187 3.30 -23.37 -4.62
N CYS A 188 3.67 -22.48 -3.70
CA CYS A 188 2.72 -21.58 -3.06
C CYS A 188 2.42 -20.34 -3.93
N GLN A 189 1.36 -19.63 -3.56
CA GLN A 189 1.07 -18.29 -4.06
C GLN A 189 1.31 -17.25 -2.98
N VAL A 190 1.87 -16.12 -3.35
CA VAL A 190 1.98 -14.95 -2.46
C VAL A 190 1.03 -13.88 -2.97
N ARG A 191 0.02 -13.53 -2.16
CA ARG A 191 -0.87 -12.40 -2.42
C ARG A 191 -0.44 -11.21 -1.59
N ILE A 192 -0.32 -10.07 -2.24
CA ILE A 192 -0.05 -8.77 -1.63
C ILE A 192 -1.29 -7.90 -1.82
N ASP A 193 -1.97 -7.59 -0.72
CA ASP A 193 -3.11 -6.69 -0.70
C ASP A 193 -2.61 -5.31 -0.34
N VAL A 194 -2.77 -4.36 -1.25
CA VAL A 194 -2.31 -2.97 -1.13
C VAL A 194 -3.53 -2.07 -1.01
N MET A 195 -3.54 -1.20 -0.02
CA MET A 195 -4.43 -0.04 -0.01
C MET A 195 -3.70 1.12 -0.68
N ALA A 196 -4.11 1.44 -1.90
CA ALA A 196 -3.59 2.56 -2.67
C ALA A 196 -4.34 3.84 -2.31
N SER A 197 -3.65 4.97 -2.31
CA SER A 197 -4.24 6.28 -2.09
C SER A 197 -3.54 7.34 -2.94
N LEU A 198 -4.32 8.31 -3.42
CA LEU A 198 -3.80 9.49 -4.12
C LEU A 198 -3.08 10.47 -3.19
N GLY A 199 -3.23 10.29 -1.86
CA GLY A 199 -2.68 11.20 -0.85
C GLY A 199 -3.54 12.45 -0.71
N ASP A 200 -3.05 13.56 -1.22
CA ASP A 200 -3.75 14.87 -1.15
C ASP A 200 -4.97 14.91 -2.08
N TYR A 201 -6.09 14.46 -1.56
CA TYR A 201 -7.40 14.48 -2.21
C TYR A 201 -8.39 15.28 -1.37
N THR A 202 -9.22 16.12 -2.01
CA THR A 202 -10.22 16.90 -1.31
C THR A 202 -11.58 16.72 -1.95
N LEU A 203 -12.58 16.32 -1.15
CA LEU A 203 -13.98 16.22 -1.53
C LEU A 203 -14.83 17.06 -0.58
N ALA A 204 -15.68 17.93 -1.14
CA ALA A 204 -16.52 18.80 -0.35
C ALA A 204 -17.60 18.04 0.43
N GLU A 205 -18.12 18.65 1.49
CA GLU A 205 -19.30 18.19 2.22
C GLU A 205 -20.56 18.17 1.34
N GLY A 206 -21.47 17.24 1.60
CA GLY A 206 -22.76 17.11 0.91
C GLY A 206 -22.68 16.47 -0.47
N GLN A 207 -21.50 15.99 -0.89
CA GLN A 207 -21.35 15.29 -2.16
C GLN A 207 -21.97 13.90 -2.10
N LYS A 208 -22.72 13.55 -3.15
CA LYS A 208 -23.27 12.20 -3.31
C LYS A 208 -22.16 11.23 -3.69
N LEU A 209 -22.19 10.04 -3.08
CA LEU A 209 -21.29 8.95 -3.40
C LEU A 209 -22.09 7.76 -3.95
N GLU A 210 -21.48 6.98 -4.83
CA GLU A 210 -22.10 5.79 -5.41
C GLU A 210 -21.45 4.53 -4.83
N PRO A 211 -22.25 3.53 -4.41
CA PRO A 211 -21.71 2.24 -3.97
C PRO A 211 -21.05 1.50 -5.13
N ALA A 212 -19.88 0.93 -4.88
CA ALA A 212 -19.08 0.24 -5.89
C ALA A 212 -18.54 -1.10 -5.35
N GLY A 213 -17.81 -1.82 -6.19
CA GLY A 213 -17.12 -3.04 -5.80
C GLY A 213 -18.00 -4.00 -5.04
N ASN A 214 -17.60 -4.30 -3.80
CA ASN A 214 -18.25 -5.28 -2.92
C ASN A 214 -19.65 -4.88 -2.42
N ILE A 215 -20.08 -3.62 -2.63
CA ILE A 215 -21.41 -3.11 -2.23
C ILE A 215 -22.22 -2.52 -3.40
N ALA A 216 -21.82 -2.75 -4.63
CA ALA A 216 -22.50 -2.22 -5.82
C ALA A 216 -23.99 -2.61 -5.90
N GLN A 217 -24.40 -3.76 -5.31
CA GLN A 217 -25.79 -4.21 -5.26
C GLN A 217 -26.71 -3.27 -4.46
N TYR A 218 -26.17 -2.38 -3.64
CA TYR A 218 -26.97 -1.47 -2.79
C TYR A 218 -27.24 -0.10 -3.43
N VAL A 219 -26.96 0.09 -4.72
CA VAL A 219 -27.11 1.37 -5.45
C VAL A 219 -28.53 1.95 -5.36
N GLU A 220 -29.57 1.14 -5.30
CA GLU A 220 -30.96 1.58 -5.15
C GLU A 220 -31.42 1.61 -3.69
N SER A 221 -30.78 0.82 -2.84
CA SER A 221 -31.18 0.60 -1.45
C SER A 221 -30.58 1.59 -0.47
N LEU A 222 -29.37 2.08 -0.75
CA LEU A 222 -28.64 2.99 0.12
C LEU A 222 -28.30 4.30 -0.60
N GLU A 223 -28.36 5.39 0.13
CA GLU A 223 -27.88 6.70 -0.32
C GLU A 223 -26.71 7.13 0.55
N PHE A 224 -25.62 7.53 -0.10
CA PHE A 224 -24.38 7.94 0.55
C PHE A 224 -24.11 9.41 0.26
N LYS A 225 -23.74 10.17 1.30
CA LYS A 225 -23.33 11.58 1.20
C LYS A 225 -22.17 11.87 2.15
N THR A 226 -21.27 12.74 1.76
CA THR A 226 -20.21 13.20 2.66
C THR A 226 -20.81 14.11 3.76
N ASP A 227 -20.54 13.80 5.02
CA ASP A 227 -20.92 14.61 6.19
C ASP A 227 -19.90 15.68 6.54
N SER A 228 -18.66 15.43 6.17
CA SER A 228 -17.54 16.36 6.35
C SER A 228 -16.70 16.43 5.10
N ILE A 229 -15.87 17.44 4.99
CA ILE A 229 -14.84 17.51 3.94
C ILE A 229 -13.90 16.32 4.11
N ILE A 230 -13.68 15.55 3.03
CA ILE A 230 -12.63 14.51 2.99
C ILE A 230 -11.34 15.21 2.57
N THR A 231 -10.33 15.21 3.42
CA THR A 231 -9.06 15.91 3.22
C THR A 231 -7.97 15.39 4.16
N GLY A 232 -6.77 15.97 4.11
CA GLY A 232 -5.68 15.70 5.07
C GLY A 232 -4.75 14.56 4.68
N GLY A 233 -4.80 14.10 3.44
CA GLY A 233 -3.82 13.18 2.87
C GLY A 233 -2.49 13.87 2.54
N SER A 234 -1.41 13.09 2.32
CA SER A 234 -0.07 13.58 1.98
C SER A 234 0.79 12.50 1.33
#